data_8b625d489e0ba5f9fefa50d4daa0e112
#
_entry.id   8b625d489e0ba5f9fefa50d4daa0e112
#
_cell.length_a   1.000
_cell.length_b   1.000
_cell.length_c   1.000
_cell.angle_alpha   90.00
_cell.angle_beta   90.00
_cell.angle_gamma   90.00
#
_symmetry.space_group_name_H-M   'P 1'
#
loop_
_entity.id
_entity.type
_entity.pdbx_description
1 polymer ?
#
loop_
_entity_poly.entity_id
_entity_poly.type
_entity_poly.pdbx_seq_one_letter_code
_entity_poly.pdbx_strand_id
1 'polypeptide(L)'
;MAAMAGGLGTLLYAGAARLDFFRVGDGVEVEGNQRITRAEVLMMSGVDVRTNIIAFDTIQAAAAIEKHPWVSRARVYRDLPNRLRIKIEERKPIALLSRDDGLYYVDRAGAVFAQAGGGDDLDYPLITGIKNEGRAAAGLLDRALAMISTIRRNDPIFPRQSLSELHVDRDGEQTLYLVNTPFPLRLGHSRPRQGDIAAVLKQLYRRKVIGITRSVDMEYGRDRVLVRLKTPLV
;
A
#
# COMPACT_ATOMS: atom_id res chain seq x y z
N MET A 1 24.05 19.42 -44.54
CA MET A 1 23.75 17.98 -44.45
C MET A 1 22.80 17.65 -43.29
N ALA A 2 22.92 18.24 -42.10
CA ALA A 2 21.99 17.97 -40.95
C ALA A 2 20.53 18.41 -41.17
N ALA A 3 20.27 19.50 -41.89
CA ALA A 3 18.91 19.98 -42.13
C ALA A 3 18.08 19.11 -43.09
N MET A 4 18.71 18.39 -44.01
CA MET A 4 18.00 17.46 -44.92
C MET A 4 17.59 16.16 -44.21
N ALA A 5 18.38 15.67 -43.25
CA ALA A 5 18.04 14.47 -42.48
C ALA A 5 16.81 14.67 -41.56
N GLY A 6 16.67 15.88 -40.98
CA GLY A 6 15.50 16.24 -40.17
C GLY A 6 14.19 16.31 -40.96
N GLY A 7 14.24 16.86 -42.19
CA GLY A 7 13.06 16.97 -43.04
C GLY A 7 12.54 15.63 -43.57
N LEU A 8 13.42 14.69 -43.89
CA LEU A 8 13.04 13.35 -44.34
C LEU A 8 12.42 12.53 -43.19
N GLY A 9 12.99 12.63 -41.99
CA GLY A 9 12.46 11.97 -40.82
C GLY A 9 11.05 12.42 -40.43
N THR A 10 10.78 13.74 -40.52
CA THR A 10 9.44 14.31 -40.27
C THR A 10 8.41 13.88 -41.32
N LEU A 11 8.81 13.80 -42.56
CA LEU A 11 7.93 13.34 -43.66
C LEU A 11 7.60 11.84 -43.54
N LEU A 12 8.57 11.01 -43.19
CA LEU A 12 8.35 9.58 -42.96
C LEU A 12 7.45 9.34 -41.75
N TYR A 13 7.65 10.08 -40.67
CA TYR A 13 6.79 10.01 -39.48
C TYR A 13 5.35 10.45 -39.78
N ALA A 14 5.17 11.58 -40.49
CA ALA A 14 3.85 12.08 -40.90
C ALA A 14 3.14 11.12 -41.87
N GLY A 15 3.89 10.43 -42.74
CA GLY A 15 3.37 9.37 -43.61
C GLY A 15 2.90 8.15 -42.84
N ALA A 16 3.74 7.61 -41.95
CA ALA A 16 3.42 6.46 -41.14
C ALA A 16 2.22 6.68 -40.21
N ALA A 17 2.11 7.88 -39.61
CA ALA A 17 0.99 8.26 -38.77
C ALA A 17 -0.38 8.25 -39.48
N ARG A 18 -0.41 8.26 -40.83
CA ARG A 18 -1.64 8.23 -41.64
C ARG A 18 -1.99 6.83 -42.16
N LEU A 19 -1.10 5.85 -42.04
CA LEU A 19 -1.34 4.52 -42.56
C LEU A 19 -2.22 3.72 -41.60
N ASP A 20 -3.28 3.10 -42.12
CA ASP A 20 -4.18 2.23 -41.35
C ASP A 20 -3.47 0.98 -40.80
N PHE A 21 -2.37 0.57 -41.43
CA PHE A 21 -1.52 -0.52 -40.99
C PHE A 21 -0.99 -0.39 -39.56
N PHE A 22 -0.83 0.85 -39.05
CA PHE A 22 -0.37 1.14 -37.70
C PHE A 22 -1.53 1.42 -36.72
N ARG A 23 -2.77 1.13 -37.08
CA ARG A 23 -3.90 1.23 -36.17
C ARG A 23 -3.95 0.01 -35.25
N VAL A 24 -4.18 0.28 -33.98
CA VAL A 24 -4.19 -0.72 -32.88
C VAL A 24 -5.22 -1.82 -33.11
N GLY A 25 -6.42 -1.49 -33.65
CA GLY A 25 -7.51 -2.47 -33.68
C GLY A 25 -7.78 -3.09 -32.31
N ASP A 26 -7.78 -4.42 -32.24
CA ASP A 26 -7.91 -5.17 -30.96
C ASP A 26 -6.56 -5.49 -30.31
N GLY A 27 -5.46 -4.95 -30.83
CA GLY A 27 -4.10 -5.27 -30.42
C GLY A 27 -3.60 -4.54 -29.17
N VAL A 28 -4.46 -4.34 -28.15
CA VAL A 28 -4.03 -3.82 -26.86
C VAL A 28 -3.98 -4.94 -25.83
N GLU A 29 -2.80 -5.18 -25.29
CA GLU A 29 -2.58 -6.11 -24.18
C GLU A 29 -2.42 -5.34 -22.88
N VAL A 30 -3.13 -5.74 -21.81
CA VAL A 30 -3.04 -5.15 -20.48
C VAL A 30 -2.57 -6.22 -19.52
N GLU A 31 -1.46 -5.95 -18.83
CA GLU A 31 -0.83 -6.86 -17.89
C GLU A 31 -0.74 -6.23 -16.48
N GLY A 32 -0.87 -7.07 -15.44
CA GLY A 32 -0.64 -6.68 -14.05
C GLY A 32 -1.84 -6.06 -13.36
N ASN A 33 -2.96 -5.91 -14.06
CA ASN A 33 -4.22 -5.47 -13.49
C ASN A 33 -4.93 -6.63 -12.77
N GLN A 34 -5.22 -6.45 -11.49
CA GLN A 34 -5.94 -7.41 -10.64
C GLN A 34 -7.25 -6.81 -10.12
N ARG A 35 -7.18 -5.62 -9.57
CA ARG A 35 -8.31 -4.87 -9.02
C ARG A 35 -8.92 -3.94 -10.07
N ILE A 36 -8.08 -3.34 -10.90
CA ILE A 36 -8.51 -2.43 -11.97
C ILE A 36 -8.85 -3.25 -13.21
N THR A 37 -10.01 -3.02 -13.78
CA THR A 37 -10.43 -3.75 -14.99
C THR A 37 -9.67 -3.29 -16.23
N ARG A 38 -9.57 -4.17 -17.23
CA ARG A 38 -8.99 -3.83 -18.54
C ARG A 38 -9.71 -2.63 -19.18
N ALA A 39 -11.03 -2.56 -19.03
CA ALA A 39 -11.83 -1.47 -19.61
C ALA A 39 -11.48 -0.11 -18.99
N GLU A 40 -11.31 -0.03 -17.67
CA GLU A 40 -10.86 1.18 -16.98
C GLU A 40 -9.48 1.63 -17.45
N VAL A 41 -8.54 0.68 -17.62
CA VAL A 41 -7.20 0.98 -18.12
C VAL A 41 -7.24 1.57 -19.51
N LEU A 42 -8.02 0.97 -20.42
CA LEU A 42 -8.17 1.49 -21.79
C LEU A 42 -8.80 2.87 -21.79
N MET A 43 -9.84 3.09 -21.01
CA MET A 43 -10.48 4.41 -20.87
C MET A 43 -9.50 5.46 -20.37
N MET A 44 -8.72 5.16 -19.32
CA MET A 44 -7.73 6.10 -18.77
C MET A 44 -6.59 6.39 -19.74
N SER A 45 -6.17 5.38 -20.51
CA SER A 45 -5.07 5.54 -21.48
C SER A 45 -5.43 6.36 -22.70
N GLY A 46 -6.73 6.52 -22.98
CA GLY A 46 -7.22 7.18 -24.20
C GLY A 46 -6.99 6.37 -25.49
N VAL A 47 -6.67 5.07 -25.37
CA VAL A 47 -6.50 4.17 -26.51
C VAL A 47 -7.87 3.71 -27.02
N ASP A 48 -8.08 3.81 -28.31
CA ASP A 48 -9.24 3.27 -29.02
C ASP A 48 -8.80 2.45 -30.27
N VAL A 49 -9.75 1.80 -30.92
CA VAL A 49 -9.51 0.96 -32.12
C VAL A 49 -8.92 1.72 -33.31
N ARG A 50 -9.05 3.06 -33.34
CA ARG A 50 -8.53 3.94 -34.38
C ARG A 50 -7.17 4.54 -34.05
N THR A 51 -6.68 4.29 -32.84
CA THR A 51 -5.40 4.84 -32.36
C THR A 51 -4.26 4.36 -33.27
N ASN A 52 -3.54 5.32 -33.85
CA ASN A 52 -2.31 5.03 -34.58
C ASN A 52 -1.13 4.98 -33.60
N ILE A 53 -0.49 3.82 -33.48
CA ILE A 53 0.56 3.58 -32.47
C ILE A 53 1.81 4.43 -32.67
N ILE A 54 2.08 4.90 -33.90
CA ILE A 54 3.23 5.76 -34.18
C ILE A 54 3.01 7.16 -33.64
N ALA A 55 1.79 7.70 -33.80
CA ALA A 55 1.42 9.03 -33.33
C ALA A 55 1.00 9.06 -31.85
N PHE A 56 0.67 7.90 -31.28
CA PHE A 56 0.16 7.80 -29.91
C PHE A 56 1.23 8.14 -28.87
N ASP A 57 0.92 9.05 -27.94
CA ASP A 57 1.84 9.43 -26.87
C ASP A 57 1.75 8.41 -25.70
N THR A 58 2.71 7.46 -25.68
CA THR A 58 2.79 6.43 -24.67
C THR A 58 3.15 6.97 -23.27
N ILE A 59 3.84 8.12 -23.21
CA ILE A 59 4.24 8.73 -21.94
C ILE A 59 3.03 9.40 -21.30
N GLN A 60 2.26 10.16 -22.10
CA GLN A 60 1.04 10.79 -21.62
C GLN A 60 0.00 9.76 -21.20
N ALA A 61 -0.15 8.67 -21.95
CA ALA A 61 -1.05 7.58 -21.60
C ALA A 61 -0.66 6.90 -20.26
N ALA A 62 0.63 6.62 -20.07
CA ALA A 62 1.12 6.07 -18.81
C ALA A 62 0.84 7.03 -17.64
N ALA A 63 1.15 8.32 -17.80
CA ALA A 63 0.88 9.33 -16.78
C ALA A 63 -0.63 9.49 -16.48
N ALA A 64 -1.50 9.30 -17.46
CA ALA A 64 -2.94 9.32 -17.26
C ALA A 64 -3.43 8.11 -16.44
N ILE A 65 -2.90 6.92 -16.70
CA ILE A 65 -3.19 5.70 -15.93
C ILE A 65 -2.67 5.84 -14.48
N GLU A 66 -1.49 6.41 -14.28
CA GLU A 66 -0.88 6.61 -12.95
C GLU A 66 -1.66 7.59 -12.05
N LYS A 67 -2.60 8.37 -12.59
CA LYS A 67 -3.52 9.19 -11.79
C LYS A 67 -4.53 8.37 -11.01
N HIS A 68 -4.76 7.13 -11.41
CA HIS A 68 -5.68 6.26 -10.68
C HIS A 68 -5.08 5.87 -9.32
N PRO A 69 -5.81 6.02 -8.18
CA PRO A 69 -5.28 5.81 -6.83
C PRO A 69 -4.61 4.44 -6.63
N TRP A 70 -5.16 3.39 -7.23
CA TRP A 70 -4.65 2.02 -7.12
C TRP A 70 -3.45 1.72 -8.01
N VAL A 71 -3.03 2.64 -8.87
CA VAL A 71 -1.85 2.44 -9.72
C VAL A 71 -0.61 3.01 -9.05
N SER A 72 0.40 2.16 -8.85
CA SER A 72 1.72 2.56 -8.39
C SER A 72 2.59 3.01 -9.56
N ARG A 73 2.47 2.32 -10.68
CA ARG A 73 3.22 2.60 -11.90
C ARG A 73 2.51 2.06 -13.13
N ALA A 74 2.59 2.78 -14.24
CA ALA A 74 2.16 2.31 -15.54
C ALA A 74 3.28 2.47 -16.58
N ARG A 75 3.34 1.57 -17.54
CA ARG A 75 4.25 1.67 -18.70
C ARG A 75 3.50 1.23 -19.94
N VAL A 76 3.64 2.02 -21.00
CA VAL A 76 3.00 1.73 -22.28
C VAL A 76 4.08 1.52 -23.33
N TYR A 77 4.04 0.38 -23.98
CA TYR A 77 5.00 -0.04 -25.00
C TYR A 77 4.30 -0.16 -26.35
N ARG A 78 5.02 0.20 -27.42
CA ARG A 78 4.62 -0.06 -28.80
C ARG A 78 5.23 -1.37 -29.24
N ASP A 79 4.39 -2.32 -29.62
CA ASP A 79 4.81 -3.57 -30.26
C ASP A 79 4.41 -3.47 -31.74
N LEU A 80 5.37 -3.07 -32.58
CA LEU A 80 5.15 -2.90 -34.00
C LEU A 80 4.68 -4.20 -34.67
N PRO A 81 3.82 -4.12 -35.69
CA PRO A 81 3.38 -2.89 -36.36
C PRO A 81 2.15 -2.20 -35.73
N ASN A 82 1.30 -2.91 -34.97
CA ASN A 82 -0.03 -2.43 -34.62
C ASN A 82 -0.51 -2.86 -33.23
N ARG A 83 0.40 -3.15 -32.28
CA ARG A 83 0.04 -3.54 -30.91
C ARG A 83 0.54 -2.54 -29.89
N LEU A 84 -0.22 -2.38 -28.81
CA LEU A 84 0.19 -1.67 -27.61
C LEU A 84 0.16 -2.65 -26.43
N ARG A 85 1.18 -2.59 -25.61
CA ARG A 85 1.23 -3.32 -24.33
C ARG A 85 1.27 -2.33 -23.19
N ILE A 86 0.29 -2.45 -22.29
CA ILE A 86 0.18 -1.63 -21.08
C ILE A 86 0.48 -2.52 -19.88
N LYS A 87 1.58 -2.21 -19.17
CA LYS A 87 1.94 -2.88 -17.93
C LYS A 87 1.61 -1.99 -16.75
N ILE A 88 0.85 -2.55 -15.78
CA ILE A 88 0.44 -1.86 -14.56
C ILE A 88 1.04 -2.57 -13.36
N GLU A 89 1.53 -1.77 -12.44
CA GLU A 89 1.87 -2.18 -11.08
C GLU A 89 0.82 -1.58 -10.15
N GLU A 90 -0.06 -2.44 -9.61
CA GLU A 90 -1.06 -1.97 -8.62
C GLU A 90 -0.42 -1.78 -7.24
N ARG A 91 -0.95 -0.81 -6.48
CA ARG A 91 -0.55 -0.58 -5.09
C ARG A 91 -1.01 -1.73 -4.22
N LYS A 92 -0.14 -2.15 -3.30
CA LYS A 92 -0.43 -3.21 -2.33
C LYS A 92 -0.54 -2.60 -0.95
N PRO A 93 -1.75 -2.48 -0.40
CA PRO A 93 -1.92 -1.96 0.95
C PRO A 93 -1.30 -2.90 1.99
N ILE A 94 -0.79 -2.34 3.06
CA ILE A 94 -0.28 -3.08 4.23
C ILE A 94 -1.00 -2.69 5.52
N ALA A 95 -1.73 -1.58 5.51
CA ALA A 95 -2.52 -1.07 6.63
C ALA A 95 -3.66 -0.17 6.14
N LEU A 96 -4.61 0.09 7.02
CA LEU A 96 -5.59 1.17 6.92
C LEU A 96 -5.19 2.30 7.87
N LEU A 97 -5.33 3.54 7.44
CA LEU A 97 -5.16 4.73 8.26
C LEU A 97 -6.55 5.32 8.58
N SER A 98 -6.86 5.46 9.87
CA SER A 98 -8.06 6.14 10.31
C SER A 98 -7.85 7.66 10.28
N ARG A 99 -8.71 8.37 9.56
CA ARG A 99 -8.81 9.83 9.55
C ARG A 99 -10.22 10.24 9.98
N ASP A 100 -10.43 11.53 10.21
CA ASP A 100 -11.72 12.06 10.66
C ASP A 100 -12.83 11.85 9.60
N ASP A 101 -12.48 11.73 8.32
CA ASP A 101 -13.37 11.56 7.17
C ASP A 101 -13.47 10.11 6.65
N GLY A 102 -12.76 9.16 7.26
CA GLY A 102 -12.85 7.75 6.89
C GLY A 102 -11.57 6.95 7.02
N LEU A 103 -11.59 5.75 6.43
CA LEU A 103 -10.45 4.84 6.39
C LEU A 103 -9.74 4.95 5.04
N TYR A 104 -8.43 4.97 5.06
CA TYR A 104 -7.59 5.09 3.87
C TYR A 104 -6.58 3.97 3.77
N TYR A 105 -6.41 3.40 2.59
CA TYR A 105 -5.36 2.44 2.34
C TYR A 105 -3.98 3.09 2.33
N VAL A 106 -3.03 2.41 2.96
CA VAL A 106 -1.63 2.84 3.02
C VAL A 106 -0.73 1.72 2.51
N ASP A 107 0.15 2.03 1.57
CA ASP A 107 1.14 1.08 1.06
C ASP A 107 2.44 1.09 1.90
N ARG A 108 3.36 0.19 1.57
CA ARG A 108 4.63 0.07 2.27
C ARG A 108 5.52 1.31 2.16
N ALA A 109 5.36 2.10 1.12
CA ALA A 109 6.11 3.34 0.90
C ALA A 109 5.54 4.54 1.70
N GLY A 110 4.45 4.34 2.43
CA GLY A 110 3.77 5.40 3.19
C GLY A 110 2.78 6.22 2.37
N ALA A 111 2.53 5.82 1.12
CA ALA A 111 1.52 6.50 0.32
C ALA A 111 0.12 6.15 0.82
N VAL A 112 -0.62 7.18 1.22
CA VAL A 112 -2.06 7.11 1.50
C VAL A 112 -2.77 7.35 0.17
N PHE A 113 -3.46 6.36 -0.39
CA PHE A 113 -3.78 6.42 -1.82
C PHE A 113 -5.25 6.29 -2.19
N ALA A 114 -6.06 5.59 -1.41
CA ALA A 114 -7.49 5.43 -1.69
C ALA A 114 -8.29 5.37 -0.39
N GLN A 115 -9.49 5.90 -0.40
CA GLN A 115 -10.44 5.71 0.67
C GLN A 115 -11.06 4.31 0.57
N ALA A 116 -11.23 3.64 1.69
CA ALA A 116 -11.87 2.33 1.74
C ALA A 116 -13.38 2.48 1.67
N GLY A 117 -14.00 1.70 0.79
CA GLY A 117 -15.45 1.68 0.59
C GLY A 117 -16.17 0.60 1.39
N GLY A 118 -17.49 0.69 1.48
CA GLY A 118 -18.31 -0.24 2.27
C GLY A 118 -18.38 -1.69 1.75
N GLY A 119 -17.80 -1.99 0.58
CA GLY A 119 -17.74 -3.34 0.02
C GLY A 119 -16.29 -3.88 -0.08
N ASP A 120 -15.34 -3.14 0.45
CA ASP A 120 -13.92 -3.50 0.36
C ASP A 120 -13.53 -4.57 1.39
N ASP A 121 -12.49 -5.35 1.05
CA ASP A 121 -11.79 -6.20 2.00
C ASP A 121 -10.94 -5.31 2.93
N LEU A 122 -11.33 -5.28 4.21
CA LEU A 122 -10.70 -4.48 5.26
C LEU A 122 -9.78 -5.32 6.17
N ASP A 123 -9.35 -6.50 5.76
CA ASP A 123 -8.46 -7.38 6.53
C ASP A 123 -7.01 -6.85 6.56
N TYR A 124 -6.87 -5.61 7.04
CA TYR A 124 -5.60 -4.93 7.25
C TYR A 124 -5.53 -4.33 8.66
N PRO A 125 -4.33 -4.29 9.27
CA PRO A 125 -4.14 -3.57 10.54
C PRO A 125 -4.57 -2.12 10.42
N LEU A 126 -5.30 -1.62 11.41
CA LEU A 126 -5.73 -0.23 11.49
C LEU A 126 -4.67 0.62 12.18
N ILE A 127 -4.27 1.73 11.59
CA ILE A 127 -3.44 2.76 12.21
C ILE A 127 -4.35 3.88 12.70
N THR A 128 -4.26 4.21 14.00
CA THR A 128 -5.07 5.28 14.63
C THR A 128 -4.20 6.29 15.36
N GLY A 129 -4.79 7.42 15.76
CA GLY A 129 -4.14 8.46 16.55
C GLY A 129 -3.40 9.53 15.74
N ILE A 130 -3.12 9.29 14.46
CA ILE A 130 -2.48 10.24 13.55
C ILE A 130 -3.55 11.14 12.93
N LYS A 131 -3.82 12.29 13.58
CA LYS A 131 -4.93 13.18 13.18
C LYS A 131 -4.53 14.29 12.21
N ASN A 132 -3.25 14.67 12.17
CA ASN A 132 -2.79 15.85 11.44
C ASN A 132 -2.16 15.45 10.11
N GLU A 133 -2.21 16.38 9.14
CA GLU A 133 -1.43 16.31 7.92
C GLU A 133 -0.10 17.06 8.10
N GLY A 134 0.85 16.80 7.19
CA GLY A 134 2.14 17.47 7.21
C GLY A 134 3.30 16.57 7.67
N ARG A 135 4.47 17.19 7.83
CA ARG A 135 5.72 16.44 8.07
C ARG A 135 5.71 15.65 9.39
N ALA A 136 5.08 16.17 10.43
CA ALA A 136 4.97 15.47 11.72
C ALA A 136 4.13 14.19 11.60
N ALA A 137 2.96 14.29 10.98
CA ALA A 137 2.08 13.15 10.74
C ALA A 137 2.75 12.10 9.83
N ALA A 138 3.47 12.52 8.79
CA ALA A 138 4.25 11.61 7.94
C ALA A 138 5.29 10.84 8.76
N GLY A 139 6.02 11.50 9.66
CA GLY A 139 7.00 10.83 10.54
C GLY A 139 6.37 9.83 11.50
N LEU A 140 5.17 10.12 12.03
CA LEU A 140 4.41 9.17 12.85
C LEU A 140 3.93 7.96 12.03
N LEU A 141 3.46 8.20 10.81
CA LEU A 141 3.04 7.16 9.88
C LEU A 141 4.21 6.25 9.49
N ASP A 142 5.37 6.81 9.17
CA ASP A 142 6.58 6.05 8.85
C ASP A 142 6.98 5.12 10.00
N ARG A 143 6.89 5.61 11.24
CA ARG A 143 7.17 4.80 12.43
C ARG A 143 6.18 3.65 12.59
N ALA A 144 4.89 3.91 12.39
CA ALA A 144 3.84 2.90 12.43
C ALA A 144 4.05 1.82 11.37
N LEU A 145 4.33 2.23 10.13
CA LEU A 145 4.59 1.33 9.01
C LEU A 145 5.87 0.52 9.20
N ALA A 146 6.91 1.12 9.77
CA ALA A 146 8.12 0.41 10.13
C ALA A 146 7.81 -0.72 11.12
N MET A 147 6.97 -0.46 12.15
CA MET A 147 6.54 -1.49 13.11
C MET A 147 5.74 -2.60 12.43
N ILE A 148 4.70 -2.26 11.65
CA ILE A 148 3.87 -3.23 10.92
C ILE A 148 4.73 -4.07 9.96
N SER A 149 5.72 -3.46 9.30
CA SER A 149 6.61 -4.14 8.34
C SER A 149 7.54 -5.16 8.99
N THR A 150 7.84 -5.02 10.29
CA THR A 150 8.64 -6.02 11.02
C THR A 150 7.85 -7.30 11.31
N ILE A 151 6.52 -7.22 11.31
CA ILE A 151 5.64 -8.36 11.61
C ILE A 151 5.47 -9.21 10.35
N ARG A 152 5.95 -10.45 10.38
CA ARG A 152 5.83 -11.39 9.26
C ARG A 152 4.39 -11.89 9.13
N ARG A 153 3.94 -12.07 7.90
CA ARG A 153 2.55 -12.52 7.62
C ARG A 153 2.27 -13.93 8.16
N ASN A 154 3.25 -14.81 8.12
CA ASN A 154 3.11 -16.24 8.45
C ASN A 154 3.90 -16.64 9.69
N ASP A 155 4.04 -15.76 10.69
CA ASP A 155 4.64 -16.16 11.97
C ASP A 155 3.68 -17.07 12.73
N PRO A 156 4.14 -18.22 13.27
CA PRO A 156 3.26 -19.19 13.92
C PRO A 156 2.69 -18.72 15.26
N ILE A 157 3.30 -17.72 15.90
CA ILE A 157 2.88 -17.24 17.23
C ILE A 157 2.21 -15.88 17.13
N PHE A 158 2.72 -15.01 16.27
CA PHE A 158 2.25 -13.64 16.10
C PHE A 158 2.22 -13.27 14.62
N PRO A 159 1.30 -13.85 13.83
CA PRO A 159 1.13 -13.46 12.43
C PRO A 159 0.57 -12.04 12.33
N ARG A 160 0.82 -11.37 11.18
CA ARG A 160 0.34 -10.00 10.96
C ARG A 160 -1.18 -9.88 11.10
N GLN A 161 -1.93 -10.90 10.73
CA GLN A 161 -3.39 -10.95 10.88
C GLN A 161 -3.84 -10.91 12.36
N SER A 162 -2.95 -11.16 13.29
CA SER A 162 -3.24 -10.99 14.73
C SER A 162 -3.21 -9.53 15.17
N LEU A 163 -2.63 -8.62 14.37
CA LEU A 163 -2.62 -7.20 14.65
C LEU A 163 -3.93 -6.58 14.17
N SER A 164 -4.76 -6.14 15.11
CA SER A 164 -6.00 -5.42 14.83
C SER A 164 -5.74 -3.94 14.62
N GLU A 165 -5.05 -3.32 15.59
CA GLU A 165 -4.80 -1.88 15.58
C GLU A 165 -3.40 -1.56 16.10
N LEU A 166 -2.78 -0.55 15.49
CA LEU A 166 -1.62 0.16 15.98
C LEU A 166 -1.99 1.61 16.25
N HIS A 167 -2.15 1.94 17.51
CA HIS A 167 -2.39 3.31 17.94
C HIS A 167 -1.06 4.06 18.10
N VAL A 168 -0.98 5.27 17.54
CA VAL A 168 0.16 6.17 17.68
C VAL A 168 -0.34 7.47 18.26
N ASP A 169 0.11 7.83 19.45
CA ASP A 169 -0.28 9.09 20.06
C ASP A 169 0.50 10.30 19.50
N ARG A 170 0.21 11.49 20.04
CA ARG A 170 0.82 12.75 19.57
C ARG A 170 2.32 12.82 19.81
N ASP A 171 2.80 12.15 20.85
CA ASP A 171 4.22 12.10 21.21
C ASP A 171 4.96 10.98 20.47
N GLY A 172 4.21 10.17 19.74
CA GLY A 172 4.72 9.07 18.93
C GLY A 172 4.92 7.77 19.71
N GLU A 173 4.32 7.65 20.91
CA GLU A 173 4.22 6.37 21.61
C GLU A 173 3.29 5.43 20.87
N GLN A 174 3.65 4.16 20.84
CA GLN A 174 2.93 3.14 20.11
C GLN A 174 2.27 2.13 21.05
N THR A 175 1.02 1.77 20.72
CA THR A 175 0.27 0.72 21.41
C THR A 175 -0.34 -0.23 20.40
N LEU A 176 -0.06 -1.54 20.57
CA LEU A 176 -0.64 -2.60 19.73
C LEU A 176 -1.89 -3.18 20.38
N TYR A 177 -2.91 -3.37 19.58
CA TYR A 177 -4.11 -4.13 19.91
C TYR A 177 -4.16 -5.38 19.03
N LEU A 178 -4.29 -6.55 19.66
CA LEU A 178 -4.30 -7.83 18.98
C LEU A 178 -5.69 -8.45 19.00
N VAL A 179 -6.06 -9.12 17.91
CA VAL A 179 -7.39 -9.73 17.75
C VAL A 179 -7.75 -10.69 18.91
N ASN A 180 -6.79 -11.53 19.33
CA ASN A 180 -7.02 -12.58 20.31
C ASN A 180 -6.46 -12.26 21.72
N THR A 181 -6.18 -10.98 21.99
CA THR A 181 -5.57 -10.56 23.25
C THR A 181 -6.42 -9.48 23.89
N PRO A 182 -6.99 -9.71 25.09
CA PRO A 182 -7.96 -8.78 25.70
C PRO A 182 -7.30 -7.58 26.40
N PHE A 183 -6.07 -7.25 26.05
CA PHE A 183 -5.31 -6.15 26.63
C PHE A 183 -4.35 -5.53 25.61
N PRO A 184 -4.04 -4.23 25.73
CA PRO A 184 -3.06 -3.56 24.89
C PRO A 184 -1.62 -3.92 25.25
N LEU A 185 -0.76 -3.94 24.24
CA LEU A 185 0.69 -4.00 24.36
C LEU A 185 1.26 -2.60 24.13
N ARG A 186 1.67 -1.92 25.18
CA ARG A 186 2.27 -0.60 25.11
C ARG A 186 3.75 -0.74 24.78
N LEU A 187 4.15 -0.20 23.64
CA LEU A 187 5.54 -0.23 23.17
C LEU A 187 6.28 1.05 23.55
N GLY A 188 5.54 2.14 23.86
CA GLY A 188 6.12 3.47 24.04
C GLY A 188 6.86 3.90 22.78
N HIS A 189 8.09 4.37 22.93
CA HIS A 189 9.00 4.71 21.85
C HIS A 189 9.89 3.54 21.40
N SER A 190 9.79 2.39 22.08
CA SER A 190 10.59 1.21 21.78
C SER A 190 10.16 0.57 20.46
N ARG A 191 11.07 -0.16 19.83
CA ARG A 191 10.82 -0.96 18.62
C ARG A 191 11.18 -2.41 18.88
N PRO A 192 10.36 -3.13 19.64
CA PRO A 192 10.63 -4.55 19.91
C PRO A 192 10.58 -5.33 18.59
N ARG A 193 11.37 -6.38 18.53
CA ARG A 193 11.31 -7.32 17.41
C ARG A 193 10.04 -8.17 17.57
N GLN A 194 9.53 -8.68 16.46
CA GLN A 194 8.39 -9.60 16.47
C GLN A 194 8.60 -10.77 17.45
N GLY A 195 9.82 -11.33 17.52
CA GLY A 195 10.17 -12.40 18.45
C GLY A 195 10.06 -12.02 19.91
N ASP A 196 10.33 -10.77 20.28
CA ASP A 196 10.22 -10.29 21.66
C ASP A 196 8.74 -10.22 22.06
N ILE A 197 7.87 -9.72 21.19
CA ILE A 197 6.41 -9.70 21.39
C ILE A 197 5.88 -11.14 21.52
N ALA A 198 6.28 -12.02 20.61
CA ALA A 198 5.88 -13.42 20.61
C ALA A 198 6.33 -14.14 21.90
N ALA A 199 7.55 -13.87 22.39
CA ALA A 199 8.07 -14.43 23.63
C ALA A 199 7.23 -13.99 24.85
N VAL A 200 6.88 -12.71 24.93
CA VAL A 200 6.02 -12.17 25.99
C VAL A 200 4.65 -12.84 25.96
N LEU A 201 3.99 -12.88 24.81
CA LEU A 201 2.68 -13.54 24.66
C LEU A 201 2.76 -15.00 25.07
N LYS A 202 3.77 -15.74 24.60
CA LYS A 202 3.99 -17.16 24.97
C LYS A 202 4.14 -17.35 26.47
N GLN A 203 4.86 -16.46 27.15
CA GLN A 203 5.02 -16.52 28.61
C GLN A 203 3.70 -16.27 29.34
N LEU A 204 2.91 -15.28 28.90
CA LEU A 204 1.59 -15.00 29.49
C LEU A 204 0.63 -16.18 29.33
N TYR A 205 0.65 -16.84 28.15
CA TYR A 205 -0.11 -18.06 27.91
C TYR A 205 0.33 -19.21 28.85
N ARG A 206 1.65 -19.45 28.94
CA ARG A 206 2.21 -20.50 29.81
C ARG A 206 1.86 -20.31 31.29
N ARG A 207 1.87 -19.04 31.75
CA ARG A 207 1.51 -18.68 33.15
C ARG A 207 0.01 -18.59 33.37
N LYS A 208 -0.83 -18.81 32.36
CA LYS A 208 -2.30 -18.72 32.41
C LYS A 208 -2.83 -17.37 32.94
N VAL A 209 -2.08 -16.28 32.73
CA VAL A 209 -2.44 -14.93 33.25
C VAL A 209 -3.10 -14.04 32.21
N ILE A 210 -3.30 -14.49 30.96
CA ILE A 210 -3.89 -13.71 29.88
C ILE A 210 -5.24 -13.12 30.26
N GLY A 211 -6.14 -13.92 30.85
CA GLY A 211 -7.49 -13.48 31.22
C GLY A 211 -7.54 -12.41 32.31
N ILE A 212 -6.52 -12.36 33.16
CA ILE A 212 -6.40 -11.38 34.25
C ILE A 212 -5.42 -10.25 33.97
N THR A 213 -4.77 -10.24 32.80
CA THR A 213 -3.89 -9.15 32.40
C THR A 213 -4.73 -7.95 31.99
N ARG A 214 -4.35 -6.75 32.46
CA ARG A 214 -4.94 -5.47 32.11
C ARG A 214 -4.16 -4.77 30.99
N SER A 215 -2.84 -4.78 31.05
CA SER A 215 -1.95 -4.23 30.04
C SER A 215 -0.55 -4.81 30.17
N VAL A 216 0.20 -4.78 29.07
CA VAL A 216 1.61 -5.14 29.05
C VAL A 216 2.38 -3.93 28.54
N ASP A 217 3.42 -3.55 29.26
CA ASP A 217 4.29 -2.44 28.89
C ASP A 217 5.67 -2.97 28.57
N MET A 218 6.10 -2.75 27.34
CA MET A 218 7.38 -3.27 26.79
C MET A 218 8.47 -2.18 26.70
N GLU A 219 8.23 -0.99 27.23
CA GLU A 219 9.20 0.11 27.17
C GLU A 219 10.40 -0.07 28.12
N TYR A 220 10.27 -0.92 29.13
CA TYR A 220 11.27 -1.09 30.19
C TYR A 220 12.58 -1.82 29.80
N GLY A 221 12.82 -2.02 28.49
CA GLY A 221 14.05 -2.62 27.97
C GLY A 221 13.89 -4.05 27.45
N ARG A 222 14.98 -4.60 26.88
CA ARG A 222 14.92 -5.90 26.19
C ARG A 222 14.55 -7.08 27.06
N ASP A 223 14.87 -7.01 28.38
CA ASP A 223 14.74 -8.14 29.29
C ASP A 223 13.66 -7.94 30.36
N ARG A 224 12.96 -6.82 30.35
CA ARG A 224 11.95 -6.49 31.36
C ARG A 224 10.66 -6.01 30.72
N VAL A 225 9.57 -6.61 31.15
CA VAL A 225 8.22 -6.26 30.71
C VAL A 225 7.38 -6.07 31.97
N LEU A 226 6.68 -4.95 32.05
CA LEU A 226 5.74 -4.69 33.14
C LEU A 226 4.37 -5.23 32.76
N VAL A 227 3.87 -6.23 33.49
CA VAL A 227 2.52 -6.75 33.32
C VAL A 227 1.64 -6.21 34.44
N ARG A 228 0.62 -5.43 34.08
CA ARG A 228 -0.40 -4.96 35.01
C ARG A 228 -1.56 -5.95 35.01
N LEU A 229 -1.93 -6.46 36.16
CA LEU A 229 -3.07 -7.34 36.33
C LEU A 229 -4.34 -6.54 36.63
N LYS A 230 -5.50 -7.12 36.30
CA LYS A 230 -6.79 -6.60 36.74
C LYS A 230 -6.86 -6.77 38.27
N THR A 231 -7.27 -5.74 39.00
CA THR A 231 -7.57 -5.88 40.42
C THR A 231 -8.74 -6.84 40.52
N PRO A 232 -8.68 -7.90 41.36
CA PRO A 232 -9.86 -8.72 41.62
C PRO A 232 -10.93 -7.78 42.19
N LEU A 233 -12.13 -7.81 41.59
CA LEU A 233 -13.31 -7.22 42.22
C LEU A 233 -13.52 -7.99 43.53
N VAL A 234 -13.28 -7.35 44.66
CA VAL A 234 -13.59 -7.83 45.98
C VAL A 234 -15.09 -7.79 46.19
#